data_fc9a1d4c5bfd40ba5f582feff1ca39b4
#
_entry.id   fc9a1d4c5bfd40ba5f582feff1ca39b4
#
_cell.length_a   1.000
_cell.length_b   1.000
_cell.length_c   1.000
_cell.angle_alpha   90.00
_cell.angle_beta   90.00
_cell.angle_gamma   90.00
#
_symmetry.space_group_name_H-M   'P 1'
#
loop_
_entity.id
_entity.type
_entity.pdbx_description
1 polymer ?
#
loop_
_entity_poly.entity_id
_entity_poly.type
_entity_poly.pdbx_seq_one_letter_code
_entity_poly.pdbx_strand_id
1 'polypeptide(L)'
;KVNIIGKINNLPKKVRSSLKEVIQLTRKNKKITVNLAINYGSKDELLESFKKIKKKNINNNLNQKNLYTKNLPNPEILIRTGGHRRLSNFMLWQLAYAEIYFLDKLWPDFKGNDLKRIINNYKKVKRNFGSI
;
A
#
# COMPACT_ATOMS: atom_id res chain seq x y z
N LYS A 1 -15.15 -1.43 1.46
CA LYS A 1 -14.52 -2.05 2.64
C LYS A 1 -13.27 -1.25 3.00
N VAL A 2 -13.07 -0.95 4.29
CA VAL A 2 -11.86 -0.30 4.80
C VAL A 2 -11.02 -1.32 5.56
N ASN A 3 -9.71 -1.32 5.31
CA ASN A 3 -8.72 -2.03 6.10
C ASN A 3 -7.66 -1.03 6.60
N ILE A 4 -7.01 -1.37 7.69
CA ILE A 4 -5.89 -0.58 8.22
C ILE A 4 -4.63 -1.44 8.16
N ILE A 5 -3.54 -0.85 7.66
CA ILE A 5 -2.20 -1.43 7.68
C ILE A 5 -1.26 -0.55 8.50
N GLY A 6 -0.35 -1.18 9.25
CA GLY A 6 0.61 -0.50 10.12
C GLY A 6 0.38 -0.75 11.61
N LYS A 7 1.16 -0.07 12.46
CA LYS A 7 1.22 -0.30 13.91
C LYS A 7 0.23 0.58 14.68
N ILE A 8 -1.04 0.19 14.72
CA ILE A 8 -2.09 0.99 15.37
C ILE A 8 -2.11 0.87 16.91
N ASN A 9 -1.40 -0.11 17.48
CA ASN A 9 -1.43 -0.35 18.94
C ASN A 9 -0.89 0.82 19.75
N ASN A 10 0.02 1.61 19.19
CA ASN A 10 0.64 2.77 19.83
C ASN A 10 -0.20 4.06 19.69
N LEU A 11 -1.36 3.99 19.03
CA LEU A 11 -2.25 5.14 18.88
C LEU A 11 -3.14 5.32 20.12
N PRO A 12 -3.62 6.55 20.41
CA PRO A 12 -4.56 6.80 21.49
C PRO A 12 -5.80 5.88 21.41
N LYS A 13 -6.32 5.47 22.56
CA LYS A 13 -7.46 4.53 22.67
C LYS A 13 -8.66 4.98 21.81
N LYS A 14 -9.00 6.27 21.85
CA LYS A 14 -10.11 6.86 21.07
C LYS A 14 -9.92 6.65 19.56
N VAL A 15 -8.70 6.90 19.04
CA VAL A 15 -8.38 6.70 17.61
C VAL A 15 -8.52 5.23 17.23
N ARG A 16 -7.95 4.32 18.05
CA ARG A 16 -8.06 2.87 17.80
C ARG A 16 -9.51 2.39 17.76
N SER A 17 -10.36 2.92 18.65
CA SER A 17 -11.78 2.61 18.69
C SER A 17 -12.47 3.03 17.39
N SER A 18 -12.29 4.28 16.96
CA SER A 18 -12.87 4.79 15.70
C SER A 18 -12.41 4.01 14.46
N LEU A 19 -11.13 3.62 14.41
CA LEU A 19 -10.61 2.78 13.32
C LEU A 19 -11.27 1.40 13.29
N LYS A 20 -11.47 0.76 14.45
CA LYS A 20 -12.17 -0.53 14.55
C LYS A 20 -13.62 -0.42 14.11
N GLU A 21 -14.30 0.66 14.50
CA GLU A 21 -15.68 0.94 14.10
C GLU A 21 -15.81 1.04 12.58
N VAL A 22 -14.96 1.84 11.91
CA VAL A 22 -14.97 1.99 10.44
C VAL A 22 -14.75 0.65 9.74
N ILE A 23 -13.81 -0.17 10.21
CA ILE A 23 -13.57 -1.52 9.68
C ILE A 23 -14.86 -2.34 9.78
N GLN A 24 -15.52 -2.33 10.94
CA GLN A 24 -16.73 -3.11 11.19
C GLN A 24 -17.90 -2.64 10.33
N LEU A 25 -18.14 -1.33 10.25
CA LEU A 25 -19.21 -0.74 9.44
C LEU A 25 -19.06 -1.09 7.94
N THR A 26 -17.82 -1.14 7.45
CA THR A 26 -17.54 -1.34 6.02
C THR A 26 -17.24 -2.80 5.63
N ARG A 27 -17.23 -3.75 6.57
CA ARG A 27 -16.78 -5.14 6.35
C ARG A 27 -17.50 -5.89 5.23
N LYS A 28 -18.80 -5.59 5.04
CA LYS A 28 -19.65 -6.24 4.03
C LYS A 28 -19.55 -5.59 2.64
N ASN A 29 -18.88 -4.44 2.50
CA ASN A 29 -18.75 -3.74 1.23
C ASN A 29 -17.79 -4.49 0.30
N LYS A 30 -18.18 -4.68 -0.98
CA LYS A 30 -17.43 -5.49 -1.95
C LYS A 30 -16.92 -4.73 -3.17
N LYS A 31 -17.47 -3.55 -3.48
CA LYS A 31 -17.12 -2.81 -4.70
C LYS A 31 -15.69 -2.29 -4.71
N ILE A 32 -15.24 -1.72 -3.60
CA ILE A 32 -13.89 -1.13 -3.45
C ILE A 32 -13.34 -1.53 -2.09
N THR A 33 -12.03 -1.81 -2.04
CA THR A 33 -11.29 -1.96 -0.79
C THR A 33 -10.33 -0.78 -0.67
N VAL A 34 -10.44 -0.03 0.42
CA VAL A 34 -9.54 1.07 0.79
C VAL A 34 -8.64 0.59 1.92
N ASN A 35 -7.34 0.66 1.73
CA ASN A 35 -6.35 0.31 2.75
C ASN A 35 -5.70 1.61 3.24
N LEU A 36 -5.90 1.95 4.51
CA LEU A 36 -5.30 3.13 5.13
C LEU A 36 -4.00 2.72 5.84
N ALA A 37 -2.89 3.27 5.40
CA ALA A 37 -1.58 3.07 6.01
C ALA A 37 -1.42 4.08 7.17
N ILE A 38 -1.54 3.60 8.41
CA ILE A 38 -1.49 4.44 9.62
C ILE A 38 -0.36 3.95 10.51
N ASN A 39 0.56 4.88 10.87
CA ASN A 39 1.78 4.52 11.60
C ASN A 39 2.50 3.33 10.93
N TYR A 40 2.67 3.44 9.61
CA TYR A 40 3.20 2.42 8.73
C TYR A 40 4.62 2.76 8.29
N GLY A 41 5.48 1.76 8.26
CA GLY A 41 6.79 1.83 7.63
C GLY A 41 7.17 0.48 7.03
N SER A 42 7.61 0.48 5.77
CA SER A 42 7.92 -0.77 5.05
C SER A 42 9.07 -1.56 5.68
N LYS A 43 10.10 -0.88 6.19
CA LYS A 43 11.21 -1.54 6.90
C LYS A 43 10.72 -2.30 8.13
N ASP A 44 9.82 -1.69 8.92
CA ASP A 44 9.22 -2.32 10.09
C ASP A 44 8.35 -3.52 9.72
N GLU A 45 7.53 -3.37 8.67
CA GLU A 45 6.70 -4.46 8.15
C GLU A 45 7.55 -5.65 7.72
N LEU A 46 8.64 -5.42 6.98
CA LEU A 46 9.56 -6.45 6.55
C LEU A 46 10.22 -7.15 7.74
N LEU A 47 10.71 -6.40 8.73
CA LEU A 47 11.30 -6.98 9.94
C LEU A 47 10.30 -7.85 10.71
N GLU A 48 9.04 -7.41 10.83
CA GLU A 48 7.99 -8.21 11.45
C GLU A 48 7.64 -9.46 10.63
N SER A 49 7.63 -9.34 9.30
CA SER A 49 7.45 -10.48 8.40
C SER A 49 8.55 -11.52 8.59
N PHE A 50 9.82 -11.11 8.62
CA PHE A 50 10.95 -12.01 8.84
C PHE A 50 10.89 -12.72 10.20
N LYS A 51 10.50 -12.04 11.27
CA LYS A 51 10.32 -12.66 12.60
C LYS A 51 9.29 -13.79 12.62
N LYS A 52 8.30 -13.74 11.72
CA LYS A 52 7.25 -14.77 11.60
C LYS A 52 7.70 -15.99 10.78
N ILE A 53 8.81 -15.91 10.06
CA ILE A 53 9.29 -17.00 9.23
C ILE A 53 10.12 -17.96 10.09
N LYS A 54 9.69 -19.21 10.21
CA LYS A 54 10.51 -20.27 10.79
C LYS A 54 11.69 -20.55 9.86
N LYS A 55 12.91 -20.66 10.42
CA LYS A 55 14.22 -20.75 9.73
C LYS A 55 14.33 -21.72 8.52
N LYS A 56 13.42 -22.65 8.33
CA LYS A 56 13.53 -23.74 7.34
C LYS A 56 12.96 -23.45 5.94
N ASN A 57 12.20 -22.36 5.72
CA ASN A 57 11.52 -22.14 4.45
C ASN A 57 11.46 -20.65 4.05
N ILE A 58 12.60 -20.06 3.77
CA ILE A 58 12.65 -18.67 3.28
C ILE A 58 12.54 -18.68 1.75
N ASN A 59 11.40 -18.26 1.22
CA ASN A 59 11.22 -17.96 -0.20
C ASN A 59 10.38 -16.69 -0.37
N ASN A 60 10.36 -16.12 -1.56
CA ASN A 60 9.62 -14.87 -1.85
C ASN A 60 8.13 -14.96 -1.53
N ASN A 61 7.51 -16.11 -1.74
CA ASN A 61 6.09 -16.33 -1.46
C ASN A 61 5.77 -16.32 0.04
N LEU A 62 6.71 -16.82 0.86
CA LEU A 62 6.54 -16.82 2.32
C LEU A 62 6.63 -15.41 2.92
N ASN A 63 7.51 -14.55 2.39
CA ASN A 63 7.61 -13.18 2.81
C ASN A 63 6.30 -12.42 2.53
N GLN A 64 5.72 -12.57 1.34
CA GLN A 64 4.48 -11.89 0.96
C GLN A 64 3.29 -12.32 1.84
N LYS A 65 3.19 -13.60 2.23
CA LYS A 65 2.14 -14.13 3.13
C LYS A 65 2.19 -13.55 4.54
N ASN A 66 3.31 -12.97 4.97
CA ASN A 66 3.48 -12.38 6.30
C ASN A 66 3.36 -10.85 6.32
N LEU A 67 3.26 -10.20 5.16
CA LEU A 67 3.06 -8.76 5.06
C LEU A 67 1.66 -8.35 5.52
N TYR A 68 1.49 -7.08 5.88
CA TYR A 68 0.17 -6.51 6.18
C TYR A 68 -0.78 -6.57 4.98
N THR A 69 -0.22 -6.63 3.77
CA THR A 69 -0.94 -6.69 2.49
C THR A 69 -1.10 -8.10 1.93
N LYS A 70 -0.88 -9.14 2.73
CA LYS A 70 -0.86 -10.57 2.32
C LYS A 70 -2.05 -11.06 1.49
N ASN A 71 -3.20 -10.42 1.64
CA ASN A 71 -4.44 -10.79 0.93
C ASN A 71 -4.82 -9.76 -0.15
N LEU A 72 -3.89 -8.92 -0.56
CA LEU A 72 -4.09 -7.87 -1.54
C LEU A 72 -3.15 -8.09 -2.73
N PRO A 73 -3.57 -7.72 -3.94
CA PRO A 73 -2.65 -7.65 -5.07
C PRO A 73 -1.59 -6.57 -4.80
N ASN A 74 -0.42 -6.73 -5.41
CA ASN A 74 0.58 -5.67 -5.39
C ASN A 74 0.06 -4.45 -6.14
N PRO A 75 0.37 -3.23 -5.69
CA PRO A 75 -0.02 -2.03 -6.41
C PRO A 75 0.60 -1.98 -7.81
N GLU A 76 -0.20 -1.62 -8.79
CA GLU A 76 0.28 -1.42 -10.16
C GLU A 76 0.68 0.02 -10.42
N ILE A 77 0.08 0.97 -9.69
CA ILE A 77 0.31 2.40 -9.81
C ILE A 77 0.56 2.98 -8.42
N LEU A 78 1.66 3.73 -8.28
CA LEU A 78 1.89 4.63 -7.17
C LEU A 78 1.75 6.07 -7.65
N ILE A 79 0.92 6.84 -6.96
CA ILE A 79 0.78 8.29 -7.19
C ILE A 79 1.25 9.00 -5.93
N ARG A 80 2.28 9.82 -6.07
CA ARG A 80 2.75 10.68 -4.99
C ARG A 80 2.59 12.15 -5.36
N THR A 81 1.79 12.86 -4.58
CA THR A 81 1.57 14.30 -4.68
C THR A 81 2.55 15.08 -3.79
N GLY A 82 2.65 16.40 -3.96
CA GLY A 82 3.43 17.30 -3.09
C GLY A 82 4.87 17.52 -3.54
N GLY A 83 5.22 17.23 -4.80
CA GLY A 83 6.52 17.61 -5.39
C GLY A 83 7.72 16.76 -4.97
N HIS A 84 7.57 15.83 -4.05
CA HIS A 84 8.69 15.02 -3.57
C HIS A 84 8.84 13.70 -4.31
N ARG A 85 10.01 13.46 -4.89
CA ARG A 85 10.32 12.26 -5.69
C ARG A 85 11.06 11.21 -4.85
N ARG A 86 10.37 10.62 -3.86
CA ARG A 86 10.91 9.58 -2.96
C ARG A 86 9.78 8.73 -2.39
N LEU A 87 10.07 7.48 -2.01
CA LEU A 87 9.09 6.55 -1.43
C LEU A 87 8.91 6.72 0.09
N SER A 88 9.88 7.32 0.77
CA SER A 88 9.82 7.59 2.22
C SER A 88 9.40 6.38 3.05
N ASN A 89 10.01 5.23 2.79
CA ASN A 89 9.73 3.98 3.50
C ASN A 89 8.28 3.46 3.32
N PHE A 90 7.64 3.79 2.19
CA PHE A 90 6.28 3.34 1.89
C PHE A 90 6.30 2.17 0.92
N MET A 91 5.74 1.02 1.33
CA MET A 91 5.47 -0.18 0.53
C MET A 91 6.63 -0.65 -0.38
N LEU A 92 7.88 -0.62 0.11
CA LEU A 92 9.09 -0.89 -0.69
C LEU A 92 9.05 -2.25 -1.40
N TRP A 93 8.55 -3.29 -0.72
CA TRP A 93 8.42 -4.62 -1.29
C TRP A 93 7.31 -4.69 -2.34
N GLN A 94 6.15 -4.17 -2.01
CA GLN A 94 4.96 -4.28 -2.84
C GLN A 94 5.04 -3.43 -4.11
N LEU A 95 5.83 -2.35 -4.09
CA LEU A 95 5.97 -1.41 -5.22
C LEU A 95 7.09 -1.80 -6.19
N ALA A 96 7.71 -2.97 -6.04
CA ALA A 96 8.87 -3.39 -6.83
C ALA A 96 8.63 -3.30 -8.36
N TYR A 97 7.40 -3.49 -8.81
CA TYR A 97 7.02 -3.43 -10.23
C TYR A 97 5.92 -2.41 -10.50
N ALA A 98 5.66 -1.47 -9.57
CA ALA A 98 4.64 -0.45 -9.77
C ALA A 98 5.15 0.69 -10.67
N GLU A 99 4.28 1.21 -11.52
CA GLU A 99 4.53 2.47 -12.22
C GLU A 99 4.40 3.64 -11.25
N ILE A 100 5.42 4.51 -11.20
CA ILE A 100 5.50 5.58 -10.20
C ILE A 100 5.27 6.93 -10.86
N TYR A 101 4.25 7.64 -10.39
CA TYR A 101 3.88 8.99 -10.84
C TYR A 101 4.11 10.00 -9.73
N PHE A 102 5.07 10.89 -9.90
CA PHE A 102 5.33 12.01 -9.01
C PHE A 102 4.65 13.26 -9.55
N LEU A 103 3.85 13.93 -8.71
CA LEU A 103 3.10 15.14 -9.07
C LEU A 103 3.50 16.29 -8.15
N ASP A 104 3.72 17.46 -8.73
CA ASP A 104 4.01 18.68 -7.96
C ASP A 104 2.76 19.23 -7.25
N LYS A 105 1.55 18.86 -7.71
CA LYS A 105 0.29 19.20 -7.07
C LYS A 105 0.21 18.69 -5.62
N LEU A 106 -0.38 19.48 -4.75
CA LEU A 106 -0.76 19.03 -3.42
C LEU A 106 -1.99 18.11 -3.47
N TRP A 107 -2.17 17.28 -2.46
CA TRP A 107 -3.29 16.32 -2.40
C TRP A 107 -4.68 16.96 -2.57
N PRO A 108 -5.01 18.14 -1.95
CA PRO A 108 -6.31 18.77 -2.14
C PRO A 108 -6.60 19.21 -3.59
N ASP A 109 -5.55 19.43 -4.39
CA ASP A 109 -5.65 19.87 -5.79
C ASP A 109 -5.69 18.70 -6.78
N PHE A 110 -5.48 17.48 -6.32
CA PHE A 110 -5.54 16.26 -7.13
C PHE A 110 -6.99 15.90 -7.47
N LYS A 111 -7.33 15.89 -8.76
CA LYS A 111 -8.71 15.71 -9.25
C LYS A 111 -8.85 14.46 -10.11
N GLY A 112 -10.10 14.06 -10.38
CA GLY A 112 -10.41 12.89 -11.20
C GLY A 112 -9.78 12.93 -12.62
N ASN A 113 -9.60 14.10 -13.20
CA ASN A 113 -8.91 14.25 -14.50
C ASN A 113 -7.42 13.92 -14.42
N ASP A 114 -6.75 14.22 -13.29
CA ASP A 114 -5.36 13.82 -13.07
C ASP A 114 -5.25 12.30 -13.00
N LEU A 115 -6.16 11.67 -12.26
CA LEU A 115 -6.23 10.21 -12.19
C LEU A 115 -6.50 9.57 -13.57
N LYS A 116 -7.46 10.08 -14.32
CA LYS A 116 -7.76 9.59 -15.68
C LYS A 116 -6.53 9.67 -16.59
N ARG A 117 -5.79 10.77 -16.55
CA ARG A 117 -4.55 10.95 -17.32
C ARG A 117 -3.50 9.90 -16.94
N ILE A 118 -3.29 9.66 -15.64
CA ILE A 118 -2.35 8.65 -15.14
C ILE A 118 -2.75 7.26 -15.62
N ILE A 119 -4.03 6.88 -15.47
CA ILE A 119 -4.53 5.58 -15.92
C ILE A 119 -4.35 5.41 -17.44
N ASN A 120 -4.61 6.45 -18.23
CA ASN A 120 -4.41 6.40 -19.68
C ASN A 120 -2.93 6.26 -20.07
N ASN A 121 -2.03 6.88 -19.33
CA ASN A 121 -0.59 6.70 -19.53
C ASN A 121 -0.16 5.28 -19.14
N TYR A 122 -0.60 4.80 -17.99
CA TYR A 122 -0.32 3.44 -17.51
C TYR A 122 -0.74 2.37 -18.54
N LYS A 123 -1.91 2.49 -19.15
CA LYS A 123 -2.39 1.55 -20.19
C LYS A 123 -1.49 1.45 -21.43
N LYS A 124 -0.63 2.44 -21.66
CA LYS A 124 0.32 2.46 -22.79
C LYS A 124 1.69 1.87 -22.42
N VAL A 125 1.96 1.64 -21.15
CA VAL A 125 3.24 1.11 -20.68
C VAL A 125 3.35 -0.37 -21.02
N LYS A 126 4.40 -0.74 -21.74
CA LYS A 126 4.77 -2.15 -21.94
C LYS A 126 5.53 -2.64 -20.71
N ARG A 127 5.03 -3.67 -20.03
CA ARG A 127 5.60 -4.21 -18.79
C ARG A 127 6.21 -5.59 -19.03
N ASN A 128 7.50 -5.72 -18.86
CA ASN A 128 8.24 -6.97 -19.12
C ASN A 128 8.51 -7.81 -17.86
N PHE A 129 8.23 -7.31 -16.64
CA PHE A 129 8.41 -8.00 -15.34
C PHE A 129 9.77 -8.71 -15.18
N GLY A 130 10.84 -8.16 -15.78
CA GLY A 130 12.18 -8.74 -15.73
C GLY A 130 12.45 -9.85 -16.74
N SER A 131 11.50 -10.18 -17.62
CA SER A 131 11.79 -11.03 -18.78
C SER A 131 12.31 -10.14 -19.95
N ILE A 132 13.43 -10.59 -20.53
CA ILE A 132 14.06 -9.99 -21.71
C ILE A 132 13.28 -10.42 -22.96
#